data_a42e560c175c0c80f0985186289c8415
#
_entry.id   a42e560c175c0c80f0985186289c8415
#
_cell.length_a   1.000
_cell.length_b   1.000
_cell.length_c   1.000
_cell.angle_alpha   90.00
_cell.angle_beta   90.00
_cell.angle_gamma   90.00
#
_symmetry.space_group_name_H-M   'P 1'
#
loop_
_entity.id
_entity.type
_entity.pdbx_description
1 polymer ?
#
loop_
_entity_poly.entity_id
_entity_poly.type
_entity_poly.pdbx_seq_one_letter_code
_entity_poly.pdbx_strand_id
1 'polypeptide(L)'
;MVNYILTSIGVFLVVILLIVIILLVAKKFLSPSGKVKVTVNGNIYEVEQGASVLSTLAEEGVYLPSACGGKGSCAQCKCQVVSGGGEILDSEKGHFTRKQIKEGYRLGCQCKVKGDLELKVADSVLGVKEWECTVIGNRNVATFIKEFKVALPPGEHMDFEPGSYAQIRIPEFKDIDYNNFDKSLIGDTYLPAWEKFGLFTLKCSNPDETVRAYSMANYPDEGDIITLNVRIATPPFKPKGQGTGFMEVSPGIASSFIFNL
;
A
#
# COMPACT_ATOMS: atom_id res chain seq x y z
N MET A 1 47.43 -11.82 19.54
CA MET A 1 45.98 -11.95 19.52
C MET A 1 45.29 -10.83 18.75
N VAL A 2 45.52 -9.54 19.11
CA VAL A 2 44.91 -8.38 18.46
C VAL A 2 45.13 -8.35 16.92
N ASN A 3 46.35 -8.63 16.45
CA ASN A 3 46.68 -8.61 15.02
C ASN A 3 45.91 -9.67 14.23
N TYR A 4 45.64 -10.85 14.80
CA TYR A 4 44.85 -11.90 14.14
C TYR A 4 43.35 -11.50 14.04
N ILE A 5 42.84 -10.82 15.07
CA ILE A 5 41.48 -10.31 15.06
C ILE A 5 41.34 -9.22 14.01
N LEU A 6 42.27 -8.29 13.93
CA LEU A 6 42.28 -7.19 12.94
C LEU A 6 42.40 -7.72 11.51
N THR A 7 43.27 -8.71 11.27
CA THR A 7 43.38 -9.34 9.94
C THR A 7 42.14 -10.11 9.58
N SER A 8 41.51 -10.84 10.51
CA SER A 8 40.25 -11.54 10.23
C SER A 8 39.10 -10.59 9.89
N ILE A 9 38.98 -9.48 10.62
CA ILE A 9 37.99 -8.42 10.33
C ILE A 9 38.29 -7.81 8.96
N GLY A 10 39.56 -7.52 8.65
CA GLY A 10 39.93 -6.97 7.34
C GLY A 10 39.57 -7.88 6.18
N VAL A 11 39.89 -9.16 6.28
CA VAL A 11 39.52 -10.18 5.26
C VAL A 11 38.01 -10.28 5.11
N PHE A 12 37.27 -10.31 6.22
CA PHE A 12 35.81 -10.38 6.20
C PHE A 12 35.18 -9.16 5.51
N LEU A 13 35.67 -7.96 5.80
CA LEU A 13 35.19 -6.73 5.15
C LEU A 13 35.48 -6.72 3.63
N VAL A 14 36.67 -7.19 3.22
CA VAL A 14 37.02 -7.32 1.80
C VAL A 14 36.11 -8.31 1.07
N VAL A 15 35.82 -9.45 1.68
CA VAL A 15 34.90 -10.45 1.10
C VAL A 15 33.49 -9.88 0.96
N ILE A 16 32.97 -9.21 1.99
CA ILE A 16 31.65 -8.56 1.91
C ILE A 16 31.63 -7.51 0.80
N LEU A 17 32.64 -6.65 0.74
CA LEU A 17 32.73 -5.61 -0.28
C LEU A 17 32.73 -6.24 -1.70
N LEU A 18 33.47 -7.30 -1.89
CA LEU A 18 33.55 -8.02 -3.16
C LEU A 18 32.20 -8.62 -3.55
N ILE A 19 31.48 -9.23 -2.60
CA ILE A 19 30.12 -9.76 -2.83
C ILE A 19 29.17 -8.62 -3.19
N VAL A 20 29.22 -7.49 -2.47
CA VAL A 20 28.36 -6.32 -2.78
C VAL A 20 28.64 -5.79 -4.18
N ILE A 21 29.93 -5.66 -4.58
CA ILE A 21 30.30 -5.23 -5.94
C ILE A 21 29.76 -6.20 -6.98
N ILE A 22 29.94 -7.52 -6.77
CA ILE A 22 29.42 -8.55 -7.68
C ILE A 22 27.89 -8.43 -7.82
N LEU A 23 27.15 -8.26 -6.71
CA LEU A 23 25.70 -8.11 -6.72
C LEU A 23 25.25 -6.82 -7.43
N LEU A 24 25.96 -5.71 -7.25
CA LEU A 24 25.65 -4.45 -7.92
C LEU A 24 25.90 -4.55 -9.42
N VAL A 25 27.01 -5.17 -9.83
CA VAL A 25 27.32 -5.44 -11.24
C VAL A 25 26.29 -6.38 -11.85
N ALA A 26 25.97 -7.48 -11.18
CA ALA A 26 24.96 -8.42 -11.60
C ALA A 26 23.57 -7.73 -11.74
N LYS A 27 23.18 -6.91 -10.75
CA LYS A 27 21.95 -6.11 -10.83
C LYS A 27 21.92 -5.22 -12.07
N LYS A 28 23.02 -4.52 -12.38
CA LYS A 28 23.10 -3.63 -13.55
C LYS A 28 22.95 -4.38 -14.89
N PHE A 29 23.51 -5.59 -14.99
CA PHE A 29 23.47 -6.37 -16.24
C PHE A 29 22.25 -7.29 -16.38
N LEU A 30 21.66 -7.74 -15.25
CA LEU A 30 20.52 -8.66 -15.25
C LEU A 30 19.17 -7.96 -15.05
N SER A 31 19.16 -6.70 -14.57
CA SER A 31 17.89 -5.96 -14.47
C SER A 31 17.44 -5.56 -15.86
N PRO A 32 16.21 -5.92 -16.27
CA PRO A 32 15.64 -5.44 -17.50
C PRO A 32 15.61 -3.90 -17.47
N SER A 33 16.12 -3.27 -18.52
CA SER A 33 16.10 -1.82 -18.67
C SER A 33 15.67 -1.49 -20.10
N GLY A 34 14.85 -0.46 -20.24
CA GLY A 34 14.33 0.01 -21.51
C GLY A 34 12.82 0.20 -21.50
N LYS A 35 12.32 0.91 -22.49
CA LYS A 35 10.88 1.11 -22.69
C LYS A 35 10.28 -0.07 -23.44
N VAL A 36 9.10 -0.46 -23.00
CA VAL A 36 8.30 -1.53 -23.60
C VAL A 36 6.86 -1.07 -23.74
N LYS A 37 6.10 -1.77 -24.56
CA LYS A 37 4.69 -1.49 -24.80
C LYS A 37 3.83 -2.37 -23.91
N VAL A 38 3.00 -1.73 -23.08
CA VAL A 38 1.93 -2.40 -22.34
C VAL A 38 0.60 -2.01 -22.96
N THR A 39 -0.09 -3.00 -23.51
CA THR A 39 -1.42 -2.81 -24.11
C THR A 39 -2.48 -3.22 -23.11
N VAL A 40 -3.39 -2.32 -22.76
CA VAL A 40 -4.50 -2.56 -21.83
C VAL A 40 -5.82 -2.30 -22.55
N ASN A 41 -6.63 -3.32 -22.73
CA ASN A 41 -7.89 -3.26 -23.47
C ASN A 41 -7.78 -2.52 -24.82
N GLY A 42 -6.63 -2.67 -25.52
CA GLY A 42 -6.34 -2.02 -26.80
C GLY A 42 -5.64 -0.66 -26.70
N ASN A 43 -5.57 -0.02 -25.54
CA ASN A 43 -4.78 1.21 -25.32
C ASN A 43 -3.32 0.85 -25.09
N ILE A 44 -2.39 1.56 -25.75
CA ILE A 44 -0.96 1.30 -25.71
C ILE A 44 -0.28 2.34 -24.82
N TYR A 45 0.51 1.88 -23.85
CA TYR A 45 1.33 2.67 -22.94
C TYR A 45 2.81 2.32 -23.15
N GLU A 46 3.68 3.32 -23.25
CA GLU A 46 5.14 3.13 -23.31
C GLU A 46 5.73 3.31 -21.92
N VAL A 47 6.10 2.22 -21.29
CA VAL A 47 6.49 2.16 -19.88
C VAL A 47 7.89 1.60 -19.68
N GLU A 48 8.51 1.87 -18.55
CA GLU A 48 9.79 1.28 -18.18
C GLU A 48 9.62 -0.14 -17.63
N GLN A 49 10.61 -1.00 -17.94
CA GLN A 49 10.64 -2.38 -17.46
C GLN A 49 11.05 -2.45 -15.98
N GLY A 50 10.64 -3.54 -15.32
CA GLY A 50 11.12 -3.95 -14.00
C GLY A 50 10.11 -3.79 -12.86
N ALA A 51 9.18 -2.85 -12.97
CA ALA A 51 8.12 -2.66 -11.99
C ALA A 51 7.00 -3.72 -12.11
N SER A 52 6.07 -3.74 -11.16
CA SER A 52 4.88 -4.59 -11.26
C SER A 52 3.86 -3.96 -12.21
N VAL A 53 3.01 -4.79 -12.83
CA VAL A 53 1.88 -4.30 -13.64
C VAL A 53 1.03 -3.30 -12.83
N LEU A 54 0.79 -3.59 -11.54
CA LEU A 54 0.02 -2.70 -10.66
C LEU A 54 0.63 -1.30 -10.56
N SER A 55 1.94 -1.20 -10.28
CA SER A 55 2.61 0.10 -10.14
C SER A 55 2.79 0.80 -11.49
N THR A 56 3.19 0.05 -12.52
CA THR A 56 3.36 0.60 -13.86
C THR A 56 2.07 1.19 -14.43
N LEU A 57 0.94 0.49 -14.27
CA LEU A 57 -0.35 1.01 -14.74
C LEU A 57 -0.83 2.20 -13.92
N ALA A 58 -0.53 2.25 -12.62
CA ALA A 58 -0.86 3.39 -11.78
C ALA A 58 -0.13 4.68 -12.22
N GLU A 59 1.14 4.56 -12.65
CA GLU A 59 1.91 5.68 -13.22
C GLU A 59 1.28 6.22 -14.52
N GLU A 60 0.58 5.36 -15.26
CA GLU A 60 -0.14 5.72 -16.50
C GLU A 60 -1.62 6.10 -16.25
N GLY A 61 -2.03 6.25 -14.99
CA GLY A 61 -3.41 6.62 -14.63
C GLY A 61 -4.43 5.48 -14.71
N VAL A 62 -3.98 4.23 -14.83
CA VAL A 62 -4.84 3.03 -14.81
C VAL A 62 -4.73 2.33 -13.47
N TYR A 63 -5.71 2.52 -12.61
CA TYR A 63 -5.66 2.08 -11.21
C TYR A 63 -6.33 0.74 -11.00
N LEU A 64 -5.54 -0.33 -10.90
CA LEU A 64 -6.04 -1.64 -10.49
C LEU A 64 -6.43 -1.65 -9.01
N PRO A 65 -7.56 -2.29 -8.63
CA PRO A 65 -7.95 -2.41 -7.24
C PRO A 65 -6.88 -3.13 -6.41
N SER A 66 -6.50 -2.61 -5.26
CA SER A 66 -5.45 -3.21 -4.42
C SER A 66 -5.62 -2.88 -2.94
N ALA A 67 -6.52 -3.55 -2.24
CA ALA A 67 -6.75 -3.34 -0.80
C ALA A 67 -5.51 -3.66 0.07
N CYS A 68 -4.64 -4.58 -0.36
CA CYS A 68 -3.42 -4.94 0.37
C CYS A 68 -2.21 -4.05 0.04
N GLY A 69 -2.35 -3.08 -0.88
CA GLY A 69 -1.25 -2.24 -1.33
C GLY A 69 -0.12 -3.02 -2.01
N GLY A 70 -0.47 -3.94 -2.89
CA GLY A 70 0.51 -4.67 -3.72
C GLY A 70 1.17 -5.88 -3.05
N LYS A 71 0.74 -6.30 -1.86
CA LYS A 71 1.35 -7.41 -1.12
C LYS A 71 0.93 -8.82 -1.58
N GLY A 72 0.05 -8.94 -2.59
CA GLY A 72 -0.38 -10.23 -3.14
C GLY A 72 -1.41 -10.98 -2.31
N SER A 73 -1.99 -10.40 -1.25
CA SER A 73 -2.86 -11.12 -0.31
C SER A 73 -4.36 -10.93 -0.53
N CYS A 74 -4.80 -9.81 -1.14
CA CYS A 74 -6.24 -9.52 -1.30
C CYS A 74 -6.83 -10.02 -2.62
N ALA A 75 -6.00 -10.39 -3.57
CA ALA A 75 -6.39 -10.85 -4.91
C ALA A 75 -7.31 -9.90 -5.71
N GLN A 76 -7.34 -8.61 -5.37
CA GLN A 76 -8.20 -7.64 -6.07
C GLN A 76 -7.58 -7.13 -7.39
N CYS A 77 -6.25 -7.06 -7.48
CA CYS A 77 -5.53 -6.59 -8.67
C CYS A 77 -5.47 -7.65 -9.79
N LYS A 78 -6.57 -8.41 -9.97
CA LYS A 78 -6.66 -9.43 -11.02
C LYS A 78 -6.71 -8.77 -12.40
N CYS A 79 -5.86 -9.24 -13.29
CA CYS A 79 -5.89 -8.92 -14.70
C CYS A 79 -5.70 -10.19 -15.52
N GLN A 80 -6.21 -10.23 -16.73
CA GLN A 80 -5.94 -11.32 -17.66
C GLN A 80 -4.78 -10.93 -18.55
N VAL A 81 -3.71 -11.70 -18.49
CA VAL A 81 -2.54 -11.54 -19.37
C VAL A 81 -2.78 -12.32 -20.64
N VAL A 82 -2.83 -11.60 -21.76
CA VAL A 82 -2.98 -12.19 -23.10
C VAL A 82 -1.63 -12.65 -23.63
N SER A 83 -0.59 -11.82 -23.42
CA SER A 83 0.78 -12.14 -23.83
C SER A 83 1.81 -11.40 -22.96
N GLY A 84 3.04 -11.91 -22.87
CA GLY A 84 4.19 -11.23 -22.28
C GLY A 84 4.35 -11.34 -20.75
N GLY A 85 3.38 -11.88 -20.01
CA GLY A 85 3.39 -11.88 -18.53
C GLY A 85 4.24 -12.96 -17.87
N GLY A 86 4.82 -13.86 -18.63
CA GLY A 86 5.57 -15.01 -18.11
C GLY A 86 4.70 -16.02 -17.36
N GLU A 87 5.31 -16.94 -16.64
CA GLU A 87 4.60 -17.98 -15.89
C GLU A 87 3.98 -17.44 -14.60
N ILE A 88 2.85 -18.03 -14.20
CA ILE A 88 2.19 -17.71 -12.93
C ILE A 88 3.04 -18.18 -11.75
N LEU A 89 3.22 -17.32 -10.76
CA LEU A 89 3.96 -17.65 -9.55
C LEU A 89 3.16 -18.58 -8.62
N ASP A 90 3.83 -19.42 -7.86
CA ASP A 90 3.16 -20.31 -6.90
C ASP A 90 2.38 -19.53 -5.84
N SER A 91 2.86 -18.33 -5.45
CA SER A 91 2.17 -17.42 -4.55
C SER A 91 0.84 -16.89 -5.09
N GLU A 92 0.66 -16.88 -6.41
CA GLU A 92 -0.57 -16.41 -7.05
C GLU A 92 -1.61 -17.52 -7.22
N LYS A 93 -1.16 -18.77 -7.38
CA LYS A 93 -2.02 -19.92 -7.72
C LYS A 93 -3.17 -20.13 -6.75
N GLY A 94 -2.95 -19.84 -5.46
CA GLY A 94 -3.98 -19.94 -4.42
C GLY A 94 -5.18 -18.98 -4.58
N HIS A 95 -5.03 -17.95 -5.41
CA HIS A 95 -6.06 -16.93 -5.64
C HIS A 95 -6.90 -17.16 -6.90
N PHE A 96 -6.58 -18.20 -7.68
CA PHE A 96 -7.21 -18.47 -8.96
C PHE A 96 -7.70 -19.92 -9.07
N THR A 97 -8.82 -20.08 -9.78
CA THR A 97 -9.27 -21.41 -10.20
C THR A 97 -8.38 -21.93 -11.32
N ARG A 98 -8.39 -23.26 -11.52
CA ARG A 98 -7.64 -23.90 -12.62
C ARG A 98 -8.05 -23.35 -14.00
N LYS A 99 -9.30 -22.93 -14.16
CA LYS A 99 -9.81 -22.29 -15.39
C LYS A 99 -9.17 -20.93 -15.58
N GLN A 100 -9.17 -20.07 -14.56
CA GLN A 100 -8.56 -18.74 -14.61
C GLN A 100 -7.05 -18.80 -14.90
N ILE A 101 -6.34 -19.78 -14.31
CA ILE A 101 -4.91 -19.98 -14.61
C ILE A 101 -4.68 -20.28 -16.10
N LYS A 102 -5.52 -21.14 -16.69
CA LYS A 102 -5.43 -21.47 -18.13
C LYS A 102 -5.82 -20.29 -19.03
N GLU A 103 -6.71 -19.42 -18.56
CA GLU A 103 -7.11 -18.18 -19.23
C GLU A 103 -6.12 -17.04 -19.07
N GLY A 104 -5.00 -17.26 -18.37
CA GLY A 104 -3.93 -16.27 -18.20
C GLY A 104 -4.17 -15.23 -17.12
N TYR A 105 -5.07 -15.49 -16.15
CA TYR A 105 -5.25 -14.56 -15.04
C TYR A 105 -4.03 -14.50 -14.12
N ARG A 106 -3.63 -13.28 -13.74
CA ARG A 106 -2.51 -12.97 -12.87
C ARG A 106 -2.89 -11.91 -11.84
N LEU A 107 -2.12 -11.81 -10.78
CA LEU A 107 -2.17 -10.65 -9.87
C LEU A 107 -1.26 -9.55 -10.42
N GLY A 108 -1.79 -8.38 -10.76
CA GLY A 108 -1.02 -7.26 -11.29
C GLY A 108 0.13 -6.83 -10.39
N CYS A 109 0.02 -6.99 -9.08
CA CYS A 109 1.10 -6.69 -8.13
C CYS A 109 2.23 -7.73 -8.13
N GLN A 110 2.00 -8.95 -8.60
CA GLN A 110 3.01 -10.02 -8.66
C GLN A 110 3.57 -10.20 -10.07
N CYS A 111 2.83 -9.77 -11.10
CA CYS A 111 3.26 -9.81 -12.49
C CYS A 111 4.22 -8.64 -12.77
N LYS A 112 5.45 -8.94 -13.17
CA LYS A 112 6.47 -7.93 -13.52
C LYS A 112 6.45 -7.62 -15.01
N VAL A 113 6.60 -6.35 -15.35
CA VAL A 113 6.78 -5.89 -16.73
C VAL A 113 8.22 -6.15 -17.15
N LYS A 114 8.46 -7.19 -17.95
CA LYS A 114 9.79 -7.61 -18.42
C LYS A 114 10.00 -7.41 -19.92
N GLY A 115 8.96 -7.06 -20.64
CA GLY A 115 8.93 -6.89 -22.10
C GLY A 115 7.54 -6.43 -22.52
N ASP A 116 7.28 -6.45 -23.81
CA ASP A 116 5.95 -6.11 -24.33
C ASP A 116 4.89 -7.02 -23.70
N LEU A 117 3.78 -6.43 -23.28
CA LEU A 117 2.76 -7.06 -22.47
C LEU A 117 1.37 -6.66 -22.96
N GLU A 118 0.49 -7.63 -23.11
CA GLU A 118 -0.93 -7.37 -23.42
C GLU A 118 -1.82 -7.87 -22.30
N LEU A 119 -2.69 -6.98 -21.81
CA LEU A 119 -3.57 -7.19 -20.66
C LEU A 119 -5.01 -6.89 -21.02
N LYS A 120 -5.91 -7.62 -20.37
CA LYS A 120 -7.33 -7.27 -20.25
C LYS A 120 -7.68 -7.03 -18.79
N VAL A 121 -8.30 -5.90 -18.53
CA VAL A 121 -8.84 -5.51 -17.22
C VAL A 121 -10.33 -5.24 -17.32
N ALA A 122 -11.05 -5.23 -16.20
CA ALA A 122 -12.45 -4.87 -16.20
C ALA A 122 -12.63 -3.40 -16.63
N ASP A 123 -13.65 -3.09 -17.39
CA ASP A 123 -13.90 -1.74 -17.91
C ASP A 123 -14.06 -0.70 -16.79
N SER A 124 -14.59 -1.11 -15.65
CA SER A 124 -14.68 -0.29 -14.43
C SER A 124 -13.34 0.22 -13.92
N VAL A 125 -12.24 -0.44 -14.27
CA VAL A 125 -10.88 -0.01 -13.90
C VAL A 125 -10.40 1.19 -14.72
N LEU A 126 -10.86 1.30 -15.97
CA LEU A 126 -10.46 2.37 -16.88
C LEU A 126 -11.13 3.73 -16.57
N GLY A 127 -12.15 3.74 -15.72
CA GLY A 127 -12.86 4.95 -15.29
C GLY A 127 -12.46 5.48 -13.92
N VAL A 128 -11.47 4.88 -13.27
CA VAL A 128 -11.03 5.31 -11.93
C VAL A 128 -10.26 6.63 -12.05
N LYS A 129 -10.68 7.63 -11.25
CA LYS A 129 -10.01 8.93 -11.13
C LYS A 129 -9.32 9.03 -9.77
N GLU A 130 -8.29 9.85 -9.69
CA GLU A 130 -7.67 10.27 -8.44
C GLU A 130 -7.92 11.75 -8.21
N TRP A 131 -8.24 12.12 -6.97
CA TRP A 131 -8.49 13.49 -6.56
C TRP A 131 -7.69 13.89 -5.33
N GLU A 132 -7.22 15.13 -5.31
CA GLU A 132 -6.78 15.78 -4.10
C GLU A 132 -7.99 16.33 -3.36
N CYS A 133 -8.37 15.69 -2.26
CA CYS A 133 -9.57 16.02 -1.50
C CYS A 133 -9.24 16.89 -0.29
N THR A 134 -10.20 17.73 0.11
CA THR A 134 -10.09 18.55 1.33
C THR A 134 -10.67 17.80 2.52
N VAL A 135 -9.90 17.67 3.61
CA VAL A 135 -10.41 17.12 4.88
C VAL A 135 -11.40 18.08 5.51
N ILE A 136 -12.65 17.64 5.68
CA ILE A 136 -13.75 18.44 6.26
C ILE A 136 -14.23 17.89 7.61
N GLY A 137 -13.73 16.71 8.02
CA GLY A 137 -14.04 16.13 9.31
C GLY A 137 -13.08 14.98 9.65
N ASN A 138 -12.59 14.96 10.89
CA ASN A 138 -11.65 13.93 11.35
C ASN A 138 -11.76 13.75 12.87
N ARG A 139 -12.89 13.27 13.38
CA ARG A 139 -13.15 13.12 14.80
C ARG A 139 -13.41 11.68 15.21
N ASN A 140 -13.12 11.33 16.45
CA ASN A 140 -13.49 10.04 16.97
C ASN A 140 -15.03 9.93 17.11
N VAL A 141 -15.56 8.80 16.64
CA VAL A 141 -16.96 8.39 16.84
C VAL A 141 -17.06 7.16 17.73
N ALA A 142 -15.94 6.52 17.99
CA ALA A 142 -15.77 5.47 19.01
C ALA A 142 -14.34 5.53 19.54
N THR A 143 -14.07 4.79 20.62
CA THR A 143 -12.79 4.85 21.36
C THR A 143 -11.55 4.81 20.45
N PHE A 144 -11.57 3.97 19.40
CA PHE A 144 -10.45 3.74 18.50
C PHE A 144 -10.83 3.90 17.02
N ILE A 145 -11.97 4.56 16.72
CA ILE A 145 -12.46 4.75 15.36
C ILE A 145 -12.74 6.22 15.14
N LYS A 146 -12.15 6.77 14.10
CA LYS A 146 -12.46 8.10 13.56
C LYS A 146 -13.43 8.01 12.40
N GLU A 147 -14.37 8.93 12.36
CA GLU A 147 -15.11 9.32 11.17
C GLU A 147 -14.23 10.33 10.41
N PHE A 148 -13.72 9.91 9.28
CA PHE A 148 -12.88 10.72 8.42
C PHE A 148 -13.70 11.13 7.20
N LYS A 149 -13.85 12.44 7.00
CA LYS A 149 -14.64 13.02 5.90
C LYS A 149 -13.75 13.88 5.02
N VAL A 150 -13.87 13.66 3.73
CA VAL A 150 -13.22 14.49 2.72
C VAL A 150 -14.24 14.96 1.70
N ALA A 151 -14.08 16.21 1.24
CA ALA A 151 -14.82 16.77 0.12
C ALA A 151 -14.03 16.61 -1.16
N LEU A 152 -14.70 16.26 -2.25
CA LEU A 152 -14.13 16.26 -3.60
C LEU A 152 -13.80 17.70 -4.04
N PRO A 153 -12.90 17.88 -5.01
CA PRO A 153 -12.66 19.21 -5.60
C PRO A 153 -13.94 19.80 -6.19
N PRO A 154 -14.09 21.12 -6.20
CA PRO A 154 -15.27 21.78 -6.75
C PRO A 154 -15.56 21.36 -8.20
N GLY A 155 -16.78 20.91 -8.47
CA GLY A 155 -17.23 20.47 -9.79
C GLY A 155 -16.91 19.03 -10.14
N GLU A 156 -16.21 18.31 -9.28
CA GLU A 156 -16.01 16.85 -9.40
C GLU A 156 -17.14 16.09 -8.71
N HIS A 157 -17.55 14.99 -9.31
CA HIS A 157 -18.56 14.09 -8.80
C HIS A 157 -18.07 12.64 -8.86
N MET A 158 -18.42 11.84 -7.88
CA MET A 158 -18.08 10.42 -7.84
C MET A 158 -19.36 9.59 -7.75
N ASP A 159 -19.68 8.90 -8.85
CA ASP A 159 -20.70 7.87 -8.83
C ASP A 159 -20.14 6.60 -8.17
N PHE A 160 -20.83 6.09 -7.16
CA PHE A 160 -20.48 4.84 -6.51
C PHE A 160 -21.70 4.09 -6.02
N GLU A 161 -21.57 2.79 -5.85
CA GLU A 161 -22.61 1.94 -5.28
C GLU A 161 -22.37 1.75 -3.77
N PRO A 162 -23.42 1.62 -2.95
CA PRO A 162 -23.30 1.28 -1.54
C PRO A 162 -22.44 0.02 -1.34
N GLY A 163 -21.44 0.11 -0.45
CA GLY A 163 -20.45 -0.97 -0.24
C GLY A 163 -19.17 -0.85 -1.07
N SER A 164 -19.09 0.13 -1.94
CA SER A 164 -17.85 0.49 -2.63
C SER A 164 -16.78 0.96 -1.65
N TYR A 165 -15.53 0.99 -2.09
CA TYR A 165 -14.41 1.47 -1.30
C TYR A 165 -13.63 2.55 -2.05
N ALA A 166 -13.04 3.47 -1.29
CA ALA A 166 -12.08 4.43 -1.79
C ALA A 166 -10.66 3.96 -1.46
N GLN A 167 -9.72 4.21 -2.37
CA GLN A 167 -8.30 4.01 -2.12
C GLN A 167 -7.69 5.33 -1.67
N ILE A 168 -7.03 5.30 -0.52
CA ILE A 168 -6.32 6.47 0.03
C ILE A 168 -4.83 6.28 -0.22
N ARG A 169 -4.23 7.25 -0.91
CA ARG A 169 -2.79 7.34 -1.11
C ARG A 169 -2.18 8.00 0.12
N ILE A 170 -1.23 7.32 0.72
CA ILE A 170 -0.52 7.77 1.92
C ILE A 170 0.90 8.11 1.50
N PRO A 171 1.32 9.38 1.56
CA PRO A 171 2.66 9.79 1.19
C PRO A 171 3.73 9.24 2.14
N GLU A 172 4.98 9.40 1.77
CA GLU A 172 6.10 9.19 2.68
C GLU A 172 6.00 10.15 3.88
N PHE A 173 6.30 9.66 5.07
CA PHE A 173 6.47 10.48 6.26
C PHE A 173 7.50 9.87 7.21
N LYS A 174 8.28 10.73 7.89
CA LYS A 174 9.39 10.28 8.73
C LYS A 174 8.97 9.91 10.14
N ASP A 175 8.10 10.71 10.76
CA ASP A 175 7.74 10.53 12.17
C ASP A 175 6.35 11.11 12.43
N ILE A 176 5.42 10.23 12.76
CA ILE A 176 4.11 10.57 13.35
C ILE A 176 4.15 10.07 14.78
N ASP A 177 4.24 11.00 15.74
CA ASP A 177 4.19 10.72 17.17
C ASP A 177 2.76 10.90 17.66
N TYR A 178 2.16 9.83 18.19
CA TYR A 178 0.77 9.85 18.65
C TYR A 178 0.54 10.82 19.83
N ASN A 179 1.60 11.18 20.56
CA ASN A 179 1.52 12.20 21.59
C ASN A 179 1.14 13.58 21.04
N ASN A 180 1.42 13.82 19.75
CA ASN A 180 1.11 15.07 19.06
C ASN A 180 -0.28 15.08 18.39
N PHE A 181 -1.04 14.01 18.48
CA PHE A 181 -2.41 14.00 17.94
C PHE A 181 -3.27 15.04 18.65
N ASP A 182 -4.13 15.71 17.85
CA ASP A 182 -5.10 16.65 18.42
C ASP A 182 -6.12 15.92 19.32
N LYS A 183 -5.97 16.10 20.62
CA LYS A 183 -6.80 15.46 21.61
C LYS A 183 -8.26 15.92 21.54
N SER A 184 -8.53 17.11 21.03
CA SER A 184 -9.89 17.62 20.84
C SER A 184 -10.67 16.80 19.81
N LEU A 185 -9.98 16.29 18.79
CA LEU A 185 -10.54 15.41 17.76
C LEU A 185 -10.77 13.98 18.26
N ILE A 186 -10.05 13.57 19.33
CA ILE A 186 -10.30 12.30 20.02
C ILE A 186 -11.53 12.47 20.94
N GLY A 187 -11.60 13.58 21.67
CA GLY A 187 -12.68 13.94 22.56
C GLY A 187 -12.57 13.32 23.96
N ASP A 188 -13.05 14.05 24.96
CA ASP A 188 -12.90 13.74 26.40
C ASP A 188 -13.46 12.36 26.77
N THR A 189 -14.48 11.89 26.08
CA THR A 189 -15.09 10.57 26.32
C THR A 189 -14.12 9.43 26.04
N TYR A 190 -13.22 9.58 25.09
CA TYR A 190 -12.34 8.50 24.61
C TYR A 190 -10.90 8.61 25.09
N LEU A 191 -10.46 9.82 25.49
CA LEU A 191 -9.09 10.09 25.97
C LEU A 191 -8.64 9.16 27.10
N PRO A 192 -9.47 8.88 28.16
CA PRO A 192 -9.03 8.00 29.24
C PRO A 192 -8.66 6.59 28.79
N ALA A 193 -9.30 6.08 27.74
CA ALA A 193 -8.96 4.78 27.19
C ALA A 193 -7.63 4.83 26.40
N TRP A 194 -7.37 5.90 25.66
CA TRP A 194 -6.09 6.10 24.95
C TRP A 194 -4.91 6.17 25.92
N GLU A 195 -5.06 6.87 27.02
CA GLU A 195 -4.07 6.94 28.11
C GLU A 195 -3.87 5.58 28.76
N LYS A 196 -4.97 4.92 29.17
CA LYS A 196 -4.96 3.60 29.82
C LYS A 196 -4.24 2.55 29.00
N PHE A 197 -4.46 2.55 27.68
CA PHE A 197 -3.83 1.57 26.78
C PHE A 197 -2.47 2.04 26.26
N GLY A 198 -2.01 3.24 26.59
CA GLY A 198 -0.69 3.75 26.24
C GLY A 198 -0.52 4.10 24.76
N LEU A 199 -1.61 4.49 24.04
CA LEU A 199 -1.53 4.80 22.62
C LEU A 199 -0.62 6.00 22.34
N PHE A 200 -0.55 6.98 23.22
CA PHE A 200 0.30 8.16 23.09
C PHE A 200 1.81 7.88 23.15
N THR A 201 2.22 6.64 23.42
CA THR A 201 3.62 6.21 23.35
C THR A 201 4.04 5.71 21.96
N LEU A 202 3.08 5.56 21.07
CA LEU A 202 3.32 4.99 19.74
C LEU A 202 3.89 6.02 18.78
N LYS A 203 4.74 5.54 17.86
CA LYS A 203 5.30 6.29 16.75
C LYS A 203 5.19 5.50 15.47
N CYS A 204 5.02 6.18 14.35
CA CYS A 204 4.89 5.56 13.04
C CYS A 204 5.71 6.33 12.00
N SER A 205 6.35 5.60 11.10
CA SER A 205 7.00 6.15 9.92
C SER A 205 6.57 5.37 8.67
N ASN A 206 6.63 6.02 7.53
CA ASN A 206 6.35 5.43 6.24
C ASN A 206 7.46 5.82 5.25
N PRO A 207 8.42 4.94 4.96
CA PRO A 207 9.54 5.25 4.09
C PRO A 207 9.15 5.31 2.61
N ASP A 208 8.03 4.68 2.23
CA ASP A 208 7.58 4.59 0.85
C ASP A 208 6.09 4.92 0.76
N GLU A 209 5.70 5.62 -0.31
CA GLU A 209 4.28 5.85 -0.59
C GLU A 209 3.49 4.53 -0.56
N THR A 210 2.33 4.55 0.06
CA THR A 210 1.49 3.37 0.16
C THR A 210 0.01 3.70 -0.06
N VAL A 211 -0.74 2.75 -0.61
CA VAL A 211 -2.18 2.89 -0.85
C VAL A 211 -2.94 1.91 0.02
N ARG A 212 -4.06 2.35 0.60
CA ARG A 212 -4.97 1.49 1.37
C ARG A 212 -6.41 1.76 0.99
N ALA A 213 -7.18 0.69 0.87
CA ALA A 213 -8.62 0.74 0.62
C ALA A 213 -9.40 0.80 1.92
N TYR A 214 -10.40 1.67 1.95
CA TYR A 214 -11.39 1.78 3.01
C TYR A 214 -12.79 1.75 2.42
N SER A 215 -13.69 0.95 2.99
CA SER A 215 -15.10 0.96 2.60
C SER A 215 -15.71 2.32 2.92
N MET A 216 -16.47 2.86 1.96
CA MET A 216 -17.20 4.10 2.16
C MET A 216 -18.36 3.87 3.13
N ALA A 217 -18.54 4.79 4.06
CA ALA A 217 -19.55 4.74 5.10
C ALA A 217 -20.76 5.63 4.80
N ASN A 218 -20.65 6.52 3.80
CA ASN A 218 -21.75 7.32 3.28
C ASN A 218 -22.47 6.61 2.12
N TYR A 219 -23.64 7.10 1.76
CA TYR A 219 -24.37 6.68 0.56
C TYR A 219 -24.32 7.78 -0.52
N PRO A 220 -24.57 7.45 -1.80
CA PRO A 220 -24.34 8.39 -2.91
C PRO A 220 -25.06 9.74 -2.79
N ASP A 221 -26.28 9.75 -2.27
CA ASP A 221 -27.09 10.98 -2.17
C ASP A 221 -26.61 11.95 -1.06
N GLU A 222 -25.57 11.61 -0.29
CA GLU A 222 -24.96 12.55 0.66
C GLU A 222 -24.10 13.63 -0.01
N GLY A 223 -23.95 13.57 -1.34
CA GLY A 223 -23.23 14.57 -2.13
C GLY A 223 -21.77 14.22 -2.38
N ASP A 224 -20.98 15.23 -2.78
CA ASP A 224 -19.60 15.07 -3.22
C ASP A 224 -18.62 14.97 -2.04
N ILE A 225 -18.95 14.12 -1.08
CA ILE A 225 -18.15 13.81 0.09
C ILE A 225 -17.89 12.30 0.18
N ILE A 226 -16.75 11.96 0.73
CA ILE A 226 -16.40 10.56 1.07
C ILE A 226 -16.26 10.48 2.58
N THR A 227 -17.01 9.59 3.20
CA THR A 227 -16.94 9.32 4.63
C THR A 227 -16.35 7.92 4.85
N LEU A 228 -15.32 7.83 5.67
CA LEU A 228 -14.67 6.58 6.05
C LEU A 228 -14.69 6.42 7.57
N ASN A 229 -14.94 5.20 8.03
CA ASN A 229 -14.76 4.83 9.43
C ASN A 229 -13.40 4.13 9.58
N VAL A 230 -12.42 4.85 10.12
CA VAL A 230 -11.04 4.38 10.22
C VAL A 230 -10.72 3.98 11.64
N ARG A 231 -10.45 2.69 11.85
CA ARG A 231 -9.95 2.19 13.12
C ARG A 231 -8.44 2.36 13.20
N ILE A 232 -7.94 2.90 14.33
CA ILE A 232 -6.51 2.96 14.59
C ILE A 232 -5.95 1.53 14.71
N ALA A 233 -4.93 1.21 13.92
CA ALA A 233 -4.28 -0.09 13.94
C ALA A 233 -3.04 -0.03 14.82
N THR A 234 -3.17 -0.50 16.06
CA THR A 234 -2.08 -0.57 17.04
C THR A 234 -1.26 -1.84 16.86
N PRO A 235 0.01 -1.84 17.30
CA PRO A 235 0.76 -3.08 17.49
C PRO A 235 0.03 -4.03 18.45
N PRO A 236 0.30 -5.34 18.38
CA PRO A 236 -0.18 -6.27 19.40
C PRO A 236 0.39 -5.93 20.80
N PHE A 237 -0.35 -6.27 21.85
CA PHE A 237 0.20 -6.23 23.20
C PHE A 237 1.25 -7.33 23.40
N LYS A 238 2.25 -7.04 24.23
CA LYS A 238 3.25 -8.04 24.65
C LYS A 238 2.55 -9.23 25.31
N PRO A 239 2.96 -10.47 25.01
CA PRO A 239 2.42 -11.67 25.67
C PRO A 239 2.63 -11.63 27.18
N LYS A 240 1.77 -12.33 27.93
CA LYS A 240 1.93 -12.48 29.39
C LYS A 240 3.34 -12.98 29.73
N GLY A 241 4.03 -12.26 30.63
CA GLY A 241 5.39 -12.59 31.07
C GLY A 241 6.52 -11.89 30.27
N GLN A 242 6.19 -11.15 29.21
CA GLN A 242 7.19 -10.41 28.42
C GLN A 242 7.14 -8.89 28.65
N GLY A 243 6.59 -8.44 29.78
CA GLY A 243 6.43 -7.03 30.13
C GLY A 243 5.02 -6.50 29.82
N THR A 244 4.85 -5.19 29.95
CA THR A 244 3.59 -4.48 29.70
C THR A 244 3.69 -3.62 28.43
N GLY A 245 2.54 -3.29 27.83
CA GLY A 245 2.46 -2.39 26.66
C GLY A 245 2.51 -3.11 25.32
N PHE A 246 2.78 -2.36 24.27
CA PHE A 246 2.80 -2.85 22.89
C PHE A 246 4.11 -3.55 22.52
N MET A 247 4.05 -4.45 21.57
CA MET A 247 5.25 -5.00 20.92
C MET A 247 5.96 -3.91 20.12
N GLU A 248 7.27 -4.06 19.93
CA GLU A 248 8.11 -3.13 19.17
C GLU A 248 7.98 -3.34 17.66
N VAL A 249 6.76 -3.15 17.15
CA VAL A 249 6.45 -3.15 15.72
C VAL A 249 5.69 -1.89 15.38
N SER A 250 5.80 -1.44 14.14
CA SER A 250 5.14 -0.21 13.70
C SER A 250 3.61 -0.34 13.76
N PRO A 251 2.90 0.71 14.21
CA PRO A 251 1.45 0.83 14.03
C PRO A 251 1.06 0.82 12.55
N GLY A 252 -0.24 0.75 12.28
CA GLY A 252 -0.75 0.80 10.91
C GLY A 252 -0.51 2.16 10.24
N ILE A 253 0.26 2.18 9.15
CA ILE A 253 0.68 3.39 8.44
C ILE A 253 -0.50 4.29 8.08
N ALA A 254 -1.50 3.76 7.36
CA ALA A 254 -2.63 4.57 6.89
C ALA A 254 -3.50 5.11 8.01
N SER A 255 -3.78 4.31 9.03
CA SER A 255 -4.53 4.79 10.19
C SER A 255 -3.77 5.85 10.97
N SER A 256 -2.44 5.69 11.16
CA SER A 256 -1.59 6.71 11.78
C SER A 256 -1.62 8.03 11.03
N PHE A 257 -1.50 7.97 9.70
CA PHE A 257 -1.56 9.15 8.84
C PHE A 257 -2.92 9.85 8.97
N ILE A 258 -4.04 9.14 8.80
CA ILE A 258 -5.38 9.70 8.88
C ILE A 258 -5.67 10.31 10.26
N PHE A 259 -5.19 9.67 11.33
CA PHE A 259 -5.38 10.20 12.68
C PHE A 259 -4.56 11.46 12.98
N ASN A 260 -3.52 11.72 12.19
CA ASN A 260 -2.65 12.89 12.31
C ASN A 260 -3.10 14.11 11.48
N LEU A 261 -4.09 13.94 10.57
CA LEU A 261 -4.62 15.02 9.72
C LEU A 261 -5.50 16.01 10.49
#